data_b7b323a62171028780d3fe9aafe4a983
#
_entry.id   b7b323a62171028780d3fe9aafe4a983
#
_cell.length_a   1.000
_cell.length_b   1.000
_cell.length_c   1.000
_cell.angle_alpha   90.00
_cell.angle_beta   90.00
_cell.angle_gamma   90.00
#
_symmetry.space_group_name_H-M   'P 1'
#
loop_
_entity.id
_entity.type
_entity.pdbx_description
1 polymer ?
#
loop_
_entity_poly.entity_id
_entity_poly.type
_entity_poly.pdbx_seq_one_letter_code
_entity_poly.pdbx_strand_id
1 'polypeptide(L)'
;AYGHNAWAFLTDDPREANTEGGVFPAIFGTVLMVLMRTVIVTPLGVIAAIYLREYASQGVITQTVRIAVNNLAGVPSIVYGVFGLGFFIYFLGGNIDRLFYPESSPAPVFGTPGLLWSAITLALMTLPVMIVSTEEGLSRIPRALKEGSLALGATKAETLWRVILPMAMPSI
;
A
#
# COMPACT_ATOMS: atom_id res chain seq x y z
N ALA A 1 1.63 -27.53 -30.93
CA ALA A 1 2.34 -28.06 -29.76
C ALA A 1 2.81 -26.96 -28.81
N TYR A 2 3.61 -26.00 -29.24
CA TYR A 2 4.16 -24.94 -28.33
C TYR A 2 3.10 -24.09 -27.64
N GLY A 3 2.06 -23.64 -28.34
CA GLY A 3 1.00 -22.79 -27.76
C GLY A 3 0.18 -23.52 -26.72
N HIS A 4 -0.09 -24.80 -26.91
CA HIS A 4 -0.82 -25.62 -25.94
C HIS A 4 0.01 -25.83 -24.63
N ASN A 5 1.31 -26.08 -24.79
CA ASN A 5 2.19 -26.25 -23.64
C ASN A 5 2.40 -24.94 -22.86
N ALA A 6 2.49 -23.79 -23.56
CA ALA A 6 2.57 -22.49 -22.92
C ALA A 6 1.28 -22.13 -22.17
N TRP A 7 0.13 -22.47 -22.73
CA TRP A 7 -1.15 -22.27 -22.06
C TRP A 7 -1.29 -23.15 -20.83
N ALA A 8 -0.98 -24.44 -20.94
CA ALA A 8 -0.98 -25.37 -19.82
C ALA A 8 -0.03 -24.90 -18.70
N PHE A 9 1.16 -24.43 -19.03
CA PHE A 9 2.10 -23.87 -18.05
C PHE A 9 1.53 -22.66 -17.29
N LEU A 10 0.74 -21.83 -17.93
CA LEU A 10 0.13 -20.64 -17.28
C LEU A 10 -1.13 -20.97 -16.46
N THR A 11 -1.84 -22.06 -16.79
CA THR A 11 -3.17 -22.36 -16.23
C THR A 11 -3.20 -23.57 -15.32
N ASP A 12 -2.19 -24.43 -15.37
CA ASP A 12 -2.16 -25.63 -14.55
C ASP A 12 -1.61 -25.35 -13.14
N ASP A 13 -1.96 -26.26 -12.23
CA ASP A 13 -1.41 -26.26 -10.88
C ASP A 13 0.01 -26.83 -10.85
N PRO A 14 0.87 -26.38 -9.94
CA PRO A 14 2.20 -26.93 -9.74
C PRO A 14 2.11 -28.39 -9.23
N ARG A 15 3.04 -29.22 -9.68
CA ARG A 15 3.19 -30.63 -9.28
C ARG A 15 4.60 -30.84 -8.71
N GLU A 16 4.76 -31.91 -7.94
CA GLU A 16 6.05 -32.42 -7.43
C GLU A 16 6.99 -31.31 -6.91
N ALA A 17 6.62 -30.66 -5.81
CA ALA A 17 7.42 -29.60 -5.18
C ALA A 17 7.79 -28.44 -6.13
N ASN A 18 6.91 -28.08 -7.07
CA ASN A 18 7.09 -27.03 -8.08
C ASN A 18 8.16 -27.32 -9.15
N THR A 19 8.53 -28.58 -9.34
CA THR A 19 9.48 -28.96 -10.41
C THR A 19 8.77 -29.20 -11.74
N GLU A 20 7.49 -29.56 -11.69
CA GLU A 20 6.63 -29.80 -12.85
C GLU A 20 5.27 -29.10 -12.69
N GLY A 21 4.52 -28.97 -13.79
CA GLY A 21 3.20 -28.36 -13.83
C GLY A 21 3.22 -26.90 -14.21
N GLY A 22 2.23 -26.14 -13.72
CA GLY A 22 2.02 -24.74 -14.06
C GLY A 22 2.35 -23.77 -12.93
N VAL A 23 2.15 -22.50 -13.22
CA VAL A 23 2.44 -21.38 -12.29
C VAL A 23 1.20 -20.57 -11.92
N PHE A 24 0.01 -21.06 -12.24
CA PHE A 24 -1.25 -20.35 -12.03
C PHE A 24 -1.45 -19.85 -10.58
N PRO A 25 -1.28 -20.67 -9.53
CA PRO A 25 -1.48 -20.21 -8.15
C PRO A 25 -0.49 -19.11 -7.74
N ALA A 26 0.75 -19.16 -8.25
CA ALA A 26 1.75 -18.13 -7.99
C ALA A 26 1.35 -16.79 -8.66
N ILE A 27 0.87 -16.83 -9.90
CA ILE A 27 0.37 -15.65 -10.62
C ILE A 27 -0.86 -15.08 -9.89
N PHE A 28 -1.85 -15.93 -9.61
CA PHE A 28 -3.08 -15.52 -8.93
C PHE A 28 -2.81 -14.92 -7.56
N GLY A 29 -1.99 -15.60 -6.74
CA GLY A 29 -1.61 -15.11 -5.41
C GLY A 29 -0.88 -13.78 -5.46
N THR A 30 0.03 -13.60 -6.42
CA THR A 30 0.75 -12.33 -6.61
C THR A 30 -0.19 -11.21 -7.02
N VAL A 31 -1.08 -11.44 -7.99
CA VAL A 31 -2.07 -10.44 -8.44
C VAL A 31 -2.98 -10.05 -7.28
N LEU A 32 -3.53 -11.04 -6.55
CA LEU A 32 -4.40 -10.79 -5.41
C LEU A 32 -3.69 -9.97 -4.31
N MET A 33 -2.45 -10.34 -3.98
CA MET A 33 -1.64 -9.63 -2.99
C MET A 33 -1.33 -8.20 -3.42
N VAL A 34 -1.03 -7.95 -4.70
CA VAL A 34 -0.81 -6.61 -5.25
C VAL A 34 -2.10 -5.78 -5.17
N LEU A 35 -3.25 -6.34 -5.52
CA LEU A 35 -4.53 -5.65 -5.42
C LEU A 35 -4.87 -5.29 -3.97
N MET A 36 -4.74 -6.24 -3.04
CA MET A 36 -4.97 -5.99 -1.61
C MET A 36 -4.06 -4.90 -1.08
N ARG A 37 -2.76 -4.98 -1.38
CA ARG A 37 -1.79 -3.95 -1.00
C ARG A 37 -2.18 -2.58 -1.55
N THR A 38 -2.54 -2.49 -2.83
CA THR A 38 -2.90 -1.24 -3.50
C THR A 38 -4.14 -0.60 -2.86
N VAL A 39 -5.16 -1.40 -2.57
CA VAL A 39 -6.38 -0.92 -1.88
C VAL A 39 -6.07 -0.34 -0.49
N ILE A 40 -5.07 -0.89 0.20
CA ILE A 40 -4.65 -0.42 1.53
C ILE A 40 -3.78 0.84 1.41
N VAL A 41 -2.72 0.79 0.58
CA VAL A 41 -1.70 1.84 0.56
C VAL A 41 -2.16 3.11 -0.15
N THR A 42 -2.95 3.00 -1.23
CA THR A 42 -3.34 4.17 -2.03
C THR A 42 -4.15 5.19 -1.22
N PRO A 43 -5.26 4.83 -0.54
CA PRO A 43 -5.99 5.83 0.23
C PRO A 43 -5.15 6.42 1.37
N LEU A 44 -4.37 5.60 2.07
CA LEU A 44 -3.52 6.07 3.17
C LEU A 44 -2.42 7.02 2.69
N GLY A 45 -1.72 6.65 1.62
CA GLY A 45 -0.65 7.46 1.05
C GLY A 45 -1.15 8.77 0.47
N VAL A 46 -2.26 8.73 -0.28
CA VAL A 46 -2.87 9.95 -0.87
C VAL A 46 -3.37 10.89 0.21
N ILE A 47 -4.08 10.40 1.23
CA ILE A 47 -4.58 11.23 2.33
C ILE A 47 -3.41 11.87 3.10
N ALA A 48 -2.37 11.09 3.41
CA ALA A 48 -1.18 11.60 4.09
C ALA A 48 -0.48 12.69 3.27
N ALA A 49 -0.27 12.48 1.97
CA ALA A 49 0.34 13.44 1.07
C ALA A 49 -0.47 14.73 0.94
N ILE A 50 -1.79 14.62 0.78
CA ILE A 50 -2.70 15.78 0.74
C ILE A 50 -2.63 16.55 2.05
N TYR A 51 -2.67 15.86 3.18
CA TYR A 51 -2.56 16.51 4.48
C TYR A 51 -1.25 17.27 4.62
N LEU A 52 -0.12 16.64 4.33
CA LEU A 52 1.21 17.26 4.43
C LEU A 52 1.39 18.44 3.47
N ARG A 53 0.74 18.41 2.31
CA ARG A 53 0.88 19.44 1.28
C ARG A 53 -0.08 20.60 1.44
N GLU A 54 -1.37 20.32 1.71
CA GLU A 54 -2.44 21.29 1.61
C GLU A 54 -2.94 21.80 2.96
N TYR A 55 -2.85 20.98 4.01
CA TYR A 55 -3.43 21.30 5.31
C TYR A 55 -2.39 21.53 6.40
N ALA A 56 -1.27 20.83 6.37
CA ALA A 56 -0.24 20.97 7.41
C ALA A 56 0.45 22.35 7.34
N SER A 57 0.62 22.99 8.49
CA SER A 57 1.46 24.19 8.58
C SER A 57 2.90 23.83 8.22
N GLN A 58 3.52 24.60 7.34
CA GLN A 58 4.90 24.36 6.88
C GLN A 58 5.90 24.77 7.98
N GLY A 59 5.97 23.97 9.03
CA GLY A 59 6.83 24.19 10.20
C GLY A 59 7.77 22.99 10.45
N VAL A 60 8.48 23.03 11.58
CA VAL A 60 9.45 22.02 11.99
C VAL A 60 8.82 20.62 12.05
N ILE A 61 7.59 20.49 12.55
CA ILE A 61 6.90 19.21 12.69
C ILE A 61 6.67 18.58 11.31
N THR A 62 6.11 19.33 10.37
CA THR A 62 5.85 18.84 9.01
C THR A 62 7.13 18.45 8.29
N GLN A 63 8.20 19.24 8.48
CA GLN A 63 9.51 18.92 7.92
C GLN A 63 10.09 17.63 8.54
N THR A 64 9.96 17.46 9.85
CA THR A 64 10.40 16.22 10.53
C THR A 64 9.65 15.00 10.01
N VAL A 65 8.33 15.11 9.82
CA VAL A 65 7.52 14.02 9.26
C VAL A 65 7.98 13.66 7.84
N ARG A 66 8.25 14.66 6.98
CA ARG A 66 8.79 14.40 5.63
C ARG A 66 10.15 13.71 5.64
N ILE A 67 11.04 14.15 6.53
CA ILE A 67 12.35 13.49 6.70
C ILE A 67 12.16 12.04 7.16
N ALA A 68 11.24 11.80 8.11
CA ALA A 68 10.95 10.46 8.58
C ALA A 68 10.39 9.57 7.46
N VAL A 69 9.45 10.07 6.66
CA VAL A 69 8.88 9.35 5.49
C VAL A 69 9.99 9.02 4.48
N ASN A 70 10.85 9.97 4.15
CA ASN A 70 11.96 9.76 3.22
C ASN A 70 12.98 8.74 3.75
N ASN A 71 13.30 8.79 5.05
CA ASN A 71 14.18 7.82 5.68
C ASN A 71 13.56 6.42 5.70
N LEU A 72 12.25 6.32 5.90
CA LEU A 72 11.53 5.06 5.87
C LEU A 72 11.57 4.40 4.49
N ALA A 73 11.53 5.19 3.41
CA ALA A 73 11.69 4.70 2.04
C ALA A 73 13.08 4.06 1.79
N GLY A 74 14.09 4.43 2.55
CA GLY A 74 15.44 3.86 2.47
C GLY A 74 15.66 2.60 3.31
N VAL A 75 14.69 2.15 4.08
CA VAL A 75 14.82 0.95 4.93
C VAL A 75 14.84 -0.31 4.07
N PRO A 76 15.82 -1.24 4.26
CA PRO A 76 15.86 -2.49 3.53
C PRO A 76 14.59 -3.33 3.71
N SER A 77 14.10 -3.94 2.64
CA SER A 77 12.85 -4.73 2.64
C SER A 77 12.83 -5.88 3.65
N ILE A 78 14.00 -6.45 3.96
CA ILE A 78 14.13 -7.49 4.98
C ILE A 78 13.67 -7.03 6.37
N VAL A 79 13.91 -5.77 6.71
CA VAL A 79 13.49 -5.19 8.00
C VAL A 79 11.96 -5.15 8.08
N TYR A 80 11.29 -4.76 6.99
CA TYR A 80 9.82 -4.81 6.91
C TYR A 80 9.29 -6.23 7.03
N GLY A 81 9.97 -7.21 6.43
CA GLY A 81 9.59 -8.62 6.53
C GLY A 81 9.69 -9.14 7.96
N VAL A 82 10.78 -8.88 8.64
CA VAL A 82 10.98 -9.26 10.05
C VAL A 82 9.98 -8.55 10.97
N PHE A 83 9.77 -7.25 10.75
CA PHE A 83 8.75 -6.48 11.48
C PHE A 83 7.35 -7.05 11.25
N GLY A 84 6.99 -7.33 10.00
CA GLY A 84 5.69 -7.91 9.64
C GLY A 84 5.44 -9.25 10.32
N LEU A 85 6.44 -10.11 10.37
CA LEU A 85 6.37 -11.39 11.07
C LEU A 85 6.17 -11.18 12.58
N GLY A 86 7.02 -10.39 13.20
CA GLY A 86 7.00 -10.20 14.66
C GLY A 86 5.78 -9.41 15.13
N PHE A 87 5.48 -8.31 14.47
CA PHE A 87 4.42 -7.41 14.91
C PHE A 87 3.03 -7.82 14.41
N PHE A 88 2.87 -8.05 13.09
CA PHE A 88 1.54 -8.35 12.57
C PHE A 88 1.11 -9.78 12.88
N ILE A 89 1.97 -10.77 12.67
CA ILE A 89 1.57 -12.17 12.85
C ILE A 89 1.60 -12.54 14.33
N TYR A 90 2.75 -12.43 14.98
CA TYR A 90 2.87 -12.92 16.37
C TYR A 90 2.21 -12.01 17.40
N PHE A 91 2.40 -10.70 17.30
CA PHE A 91 1.83 -9.78 18.28
C PHE A 91 0.35 -9.50 18.00
N LEU A 92 -0.01 -8.94 16.86
CA LEU A 92 -1.41 -8.60 16.54
C LEU A 92 -2.25 -9.86 16.31
N GLY A 93 -1.83 -10.76 15.44
CA GLY A 93 -2.55 -11.98 15.12
C GLY A 93 -2.72 -12.87 16.33
N GLY A 94 -1.67 -13.07 17.11
CA GLY A 94 -1.75 -13.85 18.35
C GLY A 94 -2.66 -13.24 19.42
N ASN A 95 -2.74 -11.90 19.51
CA ASN A 95 -3.69 -11.25 20.43
C ASN A 95 -5.13 -11.32 19.92
N ILE A 96 -5.34 -11.20 18.61
CA ILE A 96 -6.67 -11.39 18.00
C ILE A 96 -7.18 -12.81 18.27
N ASP A 97 -6.34 -13.82 18.08
CA ASP A 97 -6.70 -15.21 18.34
C ASP A 97 -7.07 -15.43 19.81
N ARG A 98 -6.31 -14.86 20.74
CA ARG A 98 -6.61 -14.97 22.19
C ARG A 98 -7.92 -14.30 22.57
N LEU A 99 -8.28 -13.18 21.93
CA LEU A 99 -9.47 -12.40 22.28
C LEU A 99 -10.74 -12.94 21.62
N PHE A 100 -10.65 -13.36 20.34
CA PHE A 100 -11.80 -13.70 19.53
C PHE A 100 -11.93 -15.20 19.22
N TYR A 101 -10.82 -15.93 19.30
CA TYR A 101 -10.75 -17.35 18.93
C TYR A 101 -10.03 -18.21 19.98
N PRO A 102 -10.40 -18.11 21.29
CA PRO A 102 -9.74 -18.87 22.35
C PRO A 102 -9.85 -20.38 22.17
N GLU A 103 -10.89 -20.84 21.48
CA GLU A 103 -11.16 -22.27 21.22
C GLU A 103 -10.29 -22.85 20.09
N SER A 104 -9.65 -22.01 19.27
CA SER A 104 -8.82 -22.47 18.14
C SER A 104 -7.41 -22.92 18.54
N SER A 105 -7.04 -22.81 19.82
CA SER A 105 -5.75 -23.32 20.34
C SER A 105 -5.70 -24.86 20.25
N PRO A 106 -4.61 -25.47 19.72
CA PRO A 106 -3.30 -24.91 19.39
C PRO A 106 -3.12 -24.42 17.95
N ALA A 107 -4.17 -24.37 17.14
CA ALA A 107 -4.11 -23.97 15.73
C ALA A 107 -4.56 -22.50 15.55
N PRO A 108 -3.63 -21.51 15.60
CA PRO A 108 -3.99 -20.10 15.50
C PRO A 108 -4.60 -19.77 14.13
N VAL A 109 -5.58 -18.85 14.11
CA VAL A 109 -6.27 -18.40 12.90
C VAL A 109 -5.54 -17.19 12.29
N PHE A 110 -5.34 -16.14 13.07
CA PHE A 110 -4.65 -14.91 12.67
C PHE A 110 -3.16 -14.89 13.03
N GLY A 111 -2.73 -15.66 14.00
CA GLY A 111 -1.33 -15.83 14.40
C GLY A 111 -0.50 -16.70 13.45
N THR A 112 -0.98 -16.87 12.19
CA THR A 112 -0.31 -17.62 11.12
C THR A 112 0.03 -16.73 9.94
N PRO A 113 1.12 -17.02 9.20
CA PRO A 113 1.43 -16.34 7.94
C PRO A 113 0.27 -16.46 6.94
N GLY A 114 -0.12 -15.34 6.31
CA GLY A 114 -1.20 -15.32 5.33
C GLY A 114 -1.15 -14.12 4.41
N LEU A 115 -2.00 -14.14 3.38
CA LEU A 115 -2.07 -13.07 2.36
C LEU A 115 -2.37 -11.70 2.98
N LEU A 116 -3.22 -11.65 3.99
CA LEU A 116 -3.57 -10.39 4.66
C LEU A 116 -2.36 -9.72 5.30
N TRP A 117 -1.60 -10.45 6.11
CA TRP A 117 -0.41 -9.93 6.78
C TRP A 117 0.70 -9.57 5.81
N SER A 118 0.87 -10.37 4.75
CA SER A 118 1.81 -10.08 3.67
C SER A 118 1.41 -8.80 2.92
N ALA A 119 0.13 -8.63 2.60
CA ALA A 119 -0.37 -7.42 1.93
C ALA A 119 -0.19 -6.16 2.79
N ILE A 120 -0.46 -6.23 4.11
CA ILE A 120 -0.27 -5.12 5.04
C ILE A 120 1.23 -4.77 5.19
N THR A 121 2.10 -5.77 5.30
CA THR A 121 3.54 -5.56 5.38
C THR A 121 4.09 -4.89 4.11
N LEU A 122 3.66 -5.35 2.94
CA LEU A 122 4.03 -4.74 1.66
C LEU A 122 3.42 -3.34 1.48
N ALA A 123 2.20 -3.11 1.98
CA ALA A 123 1.59 -1.79 2.00
C ALA A 123 2.41 -0.81 2.84
N LEU A 124 2.84 -1.23 4.04
CA LEU A 124 3.71 -0.42 4.90
C LEU A 124 5.04 -0.08 4.23
N MET A 125 5.66 -1.05 3.54
CA MET A 125 6.91 -0.85 2.79
C MET A 125 6.76 0.16 1.65
N THR A 126 5.61 0.16 0.97
CA THR A 126 5.37 1.04 -0.19
C THR A 126 4.70 2.37 0.19
N LEU A 127 4.20 2.51 1.41
CA LEU A 127 3.52 3.72 1.89
C LEU A 127 4.39 5.00 1.75
N PRO A 128 5.68 5.00 2.14
CA PRO A 128 6.53 6.19 2.00
C PRO A 128 6.68 6.63 0.53
N VAL A 129 6.88 5.67 -0.37
CA VAL A 129 7.01 5.94 -1.81
C VAL A 129 5.71 6.54 -2.36
N MET A 130 4.56 6.01 -1.93
CA MET A 130 3.24 6.52 -2.32
C MET A 130 3.00 7.95 -1.83
N ILE A 131 3.42 8.27 -0.60
CA ILE A 131 3.32 9.63 -0.06
C ILE A 131 4.18 10.60 -0.89
N VAL A 132 5.45 10.25 -1.12
CA VAL A 132 6.39 11.13 -1.85
C VAL A 132 5.93 11.34 -3.29
N SER A 133 5.57 10.28 -4.03
CA SER A 133 5.11 10.40 -5.41
C SER A 133 3.83 11.24 -5.53
N THR A 134 2.91 11.08 -4.58
CA THR A 134 1.68 11.90 -4.53
C THR A 134 2.00 13.37 -4.21
N GLU A 135 2.89 13.67 -3.24
CA GLU A 135 3.32 15.04 -2.96
C GLU A 135 3.98 15.69 -4.20
N GLU A 136 4.81 14.95 -4.92
CA GLU A 136 5.42 15.41 -6.17
C GLU A 136 4.37 15.69 -7.24
N GLY A 137 3.39 14.80 -7.41
CA GLY A 137 2.27 15.00 -8.34
C GLY A 137 1.48 16.27 -8.01
N LEU A 138 1.13 16.44 -6.75
CA LEU A 138 0.45 17.65 -6.29
C LEU A 138 1.30 18.92 -6.47
N SER A 139 2.63 18.81 -6.42
CA SER A 139 3.55 19.95 -6.57
C SER A 139 3.61 20.51 -7.98
N ARG A 140 3.31 19.68 -8.98
CA ARG A 140 3.34 20.05 -10.41
C ARG A 140 2.14 20.88 -10.85
N ILE A 141 1.09 20.94 -10.02
CA ILE A 141 -0.12 21.70 -10.33
C ILE A 141 0.14 23.20 -10.17
N PRO A 142 -0.11 24.02 -11.22
CA PRO A 142 0.09 25.46 -11.15
C PRO A 142 -0.76 26.12 -10.07
N ARG A 143 -0.14 27.00 -9.27
CA ARG A 143 -0.83 27.74 -8.19
C ARG A 143 -2.00 28.57 -8.72
N ALA A 144 -1.89 29.09 -9.93
CA ALA A 144 -2.93 29.89 -10.58
C ALA A 144 -4.28 29.16 -10.68
N LEU A 145 -4.27 27.83 -10.90
CA LEU A 145 -5.50 27.03 -10.97
C LEU A 145 -6.17 26.93 -9.58
N LYS A 146 -5.37 26.77 -8.54
CA LYS A 146 -5.86 26.73 -7.16
C LYS A 146 -6.42 28.07 -6.74
N GLU A 147 -5.67 29.15 -6.99
CA GLU A 147 -6.08 30.52 -6.68
C GLU A 147 -7.32 30.94 -7.48
N GLY A 148 -7.38 30.58 -8.77
CA GLY A 148 -8.55 30.82 -9.63
C GLY A 148 -9.80 30.13 -9.12
N SER A 149 -9.71 28.87 -8.68
CA SER A 149 -10.85 28.15 -8.09
C SER A 149 -11.33 28.81 -6.81
N LEU A 150 -10.43 29.21 -5.92
CA LEU A 150 -10.75 29.90 -4.68
C LEU A 150 -11.36 31.30 -4.94
N ALA A 151 -10.86 32.03 -5.97
CA ALA A 151 -11.39 33.34 -6.37
C ALA A 151 -12.84 33.25 -6.90
N LEU A 152 -13.22 32.10 -7.48
CA LEU A 152 -14.60 31.81 -7.89
C LEU A 152 -15.51 31.42 -6.72
N GLY A 153 -15.02 31.44 -5.49
CA GLY A 153 -15.79 31.14 -4.29
C GLY A 153 -15.81 29.67 -3.87
N ALA A 154 -14.99 28.82 -4.51
CA ALA A 154 -14.88 27.41 -4.10
C ALA A 154 -14.18 27.30 -2.74
N THR A 155 -14.61 26.36 -1.92
CA THR A 155 -13.93 26.02 -0.67
C THR A 155 -12.61 25.27 -0.95
N LYS A 156 -11.71 25.21 0.03
CA LYS A 156 -10.47 24.43 -0.10
C LYS A 156 -10.74 22.95 -0.43
N ALA A 157 -11.77 22.37 0.17
CA ALA A 157 -12.16 20.98 -0.10
C ALA A 157 -12.68 20.82 -1.52
N GLU A 158 -13.53 21.71 -2.02
CA GLU A 158 -14.03 21.65 -3.41
C GLU A 158 -12.90 21.83 -4.43
N THR A 159 -12.01 22.77 -4.19
CA THR A 159 -10.81 22.98 -5.03
C THR A 159 -9.96 21.71 -5.05
N LEU A 160 -9.75 21.05 -3.91
CA LEU A 160 -9.00 19.81 -3.81
C LEU A 160 -9.66 18.68 -4.63
N TRP A 161 -10.95 18.41 -4.38
CA TRP A 161 -11.64 17.29 -4.99
C TRP A 161 -11.97 17.47 -6.47
N ARG A 162 -12.31 18.70 -6.89
CA ARG A 162 -12.76 18.97 -8.26
C ARG A 162 -11.66 19.47 -9.20
N VAL A 163 -10.58 20.01 -8.69
CA VAL A 163 -9.51 20.60 -9.51
C VAL A 163 -8.19 19.85 -9.28
N ILE A 164 -7.70 19.84 -8.04
CA ILE A 164 -6.34 19.36 -7.74
C ILE A 164 -6.23 17.86 -7.91
N LEU A 165 -7.11 17.10 -7.27
CA LEU A 165 -7.04 15.63 -7.27
C LEU A 165 -7.19 15.01 -8.67
N PRO A 166 -8.17 15.42 -9.52
CA PRO A 166 -8.26 14.92 -10.88
C PRO A 166 -7.03 15.23 -11.74
N MET A 167 -6.40 16.39 -11.53
CA MET A 167 -5.17 16.75 -12.24
C MET A 167 -3.94 15.99 -11.74
N ALA A 168 -3.92 15.59 -10.48
CA ALA A 168 -2.83 14.80 -9.90
C ALA A 168 -2.96 13.30 -10.21
N MET A 169 -4.14 12.80 -10.56
CA MET A 169 -4.40 11.37 -10.79
C MET A 169 -3.39 10.65 -11.69
N PRO A 170 -2.91 11.25 -12.80
CA PRO A 170 -1.92 10.59 -13.67
C PRO A 170 -0.57 10.35 -12.99
N SER A 171 -0.29 10.97 -11.85
CA SER A 171 0.95 10.85 -11.09
C SER A 171 0.82 10.07 -9.78
N ILE A 172 -0.39 9.65 -9.45
CA ILE A 172 -0.74 8.80 -8.31
C ILE A 172 -0.91 7.35 -8.77
#